data_725e7ebce0d5c0afc1f7667e2ff99b26
#
_entry.id   725e7ebce0d5c0afc1f7667e2ff99b26
#
_cell.length_a   1.000
_cell.length_b   1.000
_cell.length_c   1.000
_cell.angle_alpha   90.00
_cell.angle_beta   90.00
_cell.angle_gamma   90.00
#
_symmetry.space_group_name_H-M   'P 1'
#
loop_
_entity.id
_entity.type
_entity.pdbx_description
1 polymer ?
#
loop_
_entity_poly.entity_id
_entity_poly.type
_entity_poly.pdbx_seq_one_letter_code
_entity_poly.pdbx_strand_id
1 'polypeptide(L)'
;MNTYLQLFWIKGVLLIPLIVTNFISMKVLKNILMLLGVLFVVGSLIFAVNSDGITGTVNTAIANDSIEKNVANEYRISSIDIPEDLNFAGESVPQQDPEIMERVDREFLVNTYWQSNALLLMKRANKYFPVIEPILAKNGIPDDFKYLAVAESGLTNVVSPAGASGFWQIMPETGIEYGLEVNSNVDERYHLEKSTEVACKYLNRWKKKYGSWTLTAAAYNAGPGGINKYMRIQQVDDYYDLLLGQETGRYVFRIMAIKEILSNPEKYGFHLEKDDMYNAVPSFTVEVDEPVSSFTNFSEKYEINYKILKRHNPWLREPHLNNNSRKKYTIEIPNKGYYRESK
;
A
#
# COMPACT_ATOMS: atom_id res chain seq x y z
N MET A 1 33.91 -58.23 30.64
CA MET A 1 34.16 -57.95 29.22
C MET A 1 34.42 -56.45 29.09
N ASN A 2 35.62 -56.10 28.69
CA ASN A 2 36.20 -54.76 28.79
C ASN A 2 35.49 -53.72 27.91
N THR A 3 35.19 -52.56 28.49
CA THR A 3 34.86 -51.38 27.71
C THR A 3 35.88 -50.30 28.03
N TYR A 4 36.64 -49.92 27.02
CA TYR A 4 37.72 -48.93 27.10
C TYR A 4 37.15 -47.50 27.23
N LEU A 5 37.67 -46.73 28.21
CA LEU A 5 37.55 -45.30 28.28
C LEU A 5 38.54 -44.68 27.25
N GLN A 6 38.04 -43.95 26.29
CA GLN A 6 38.86 -43.01 25.49
C GLN A 6 38.73 -41.59 26.05
N LEU A 7 39.87 -41.07 26.52
CA LEU A 7 40.03 -39.69 26.95
C LEU A 7 40.39 -38.81 25.73
N PHE A 8 39.58 -37.84 25.44
CA PHE A 8 39.94 -36.80 24.43
C PHE A 8 40.36 -35.51 25.14
N TRP A 9 41.58 -35.05 24.81
CA TRP A 9 42.08 -33.73 25.20
C TRP A 9 41.87 -32.73 24.09
N ILE A 10 41.20 -31.64 24.36
CA ILE A 10 41.18 -30.44 23.53
C ILE A 10 41.38 -29.22 24.43
N LYS A 11 42.51 -28.51 24.20
CA LYS A 11 42.87 -27.20 24.77
C LYS A 11 42.86 -27.10 26.32
N GLY A 12 43.60 -27.96 26.99
CA GLY A 12 44.09 -27.65 28.34
C GLY A 12 43.04 -27.60 29.48
N VAL A 13 41.80 -28.09 29.25
CA VAL A 13 40.78 -28.16 30.29
C VAL A 13 40.32 -29.60 30.46
N LEU A 14 40.47 -30.14 31.66
CA LEU A 14 40.01 -31.47 32.05
C LEU A 14 38.49 -31.44 32.24
N LEU A 15 37.72 -31.97 31.28
CA LEU A 15 36.28 -32.17 31.41
C LEU A 15 36.04 -33.51 32.11
N ILE A 16 35.67 -33.51 33.37
CA ILE A 16 35.15 -34.66 34.08
C ILE A 16 33.70 -34.91 33.65
N PRO A 17 33.37 -36.05 33.06
CA PRO A 17 31.98 -36.35 32.75
C PRO A 17 31.22 -36.64 34.06
N LEU A 18 30.27 -35.81 34.37
CA LEU A 18 29.29 -36.07 35.43
C LEU A 18 28.31 -37.13 34.93
N ILE A 19 28.59 -38.38 35.25
CA ILE A 19 27.61 -39.46 35.04
C ILE A 19 26.66 -39.42 36.24
N VAL A 20 25.53 -38.78 36.08
CA VAL A 20 24.37 -38.97 36.92
C VAL A 20 23.41 -39.91 36.21
N THR A 21 23.58 -41.18 36.46
CA THR A 21 22.60 -42.21 36.13
C THR A 21 21.45 -42.16 37.13
N ASN A 22 20.36 -41.55 36.76
CA ASN A 22 19.04 -41.94 37.24
C ASN A 22 18.05 -41.78 36.10
N PHE A 23 17.68 -42.91 35.53
CA PHE A 23 16.57 -43.04 34.61
C PHE A 23 15.26 -42.74 35.34
N ILE A 24 14.93 -41.48 35.54
CA ILE A 24 13.54 -41.13 35.81
C ILE A 24 12.80 -41.35 34.47
N SER A 25 11.94 -42.37 34.45
CA SER A 25 11.10 -42.65 33.30
C SER A 25 10.43 -41.36 32.83
N MET A 26 10.45 -41.09 31.55
CA MET A 26 9.77 -39.91 30.93
C MET A 26 8.31 -39.75 31.42
N LYS A 27 7.65 -40.85 31.79
CA LYS A 27 6.33 -40.85 32.42
C LYS A 27 6.36 -40.22 33.82
N VAL A 28 7.39 -40.51 34.64
CA VAL A 28 7.51 -39.96 35.99
C VAL A 28 7.81 -38.45 35.92
N LEU A 29 8.70 -38.03 35.04
CA LEU A 29 9.02 -36.61 34.82
C LEU A 29 7.78 -35.82 34.33
N LYS A 30 7.01 -36.40 33.44
CA LYS A 30 5.75 -35.80 32.97
C LYS A 30 4.71 -35.66 34.06
N ASN A 31 4.59 -36.67 34.92
CA ASN A 31 3.67 -36.64 36.06
C ASN A 31 4.10 -35.62 37.14
N ILE A 32 5.41 -35.47 37.39
CA ILE A 32 5.95 -34.46 38.31
C ILE A 32 5.68 -33.04 37.75
N LEU A 33 5.93 -32.78 36.48
CA LEU A 33 5.64 -31.50 35.84
C LEU A 33 4.15 -31.18 35.87
N MET A 34 3.30 -32.19 35.66
CA MET A 34 1.84 -32.02 35.71
C MET A 34 1.37 -31.69 37.14
N LEU A 35 1.95 -32.35 38.15
CA LEU A 35 1.67 -32.07 39.58
C LEU A 35 2.10 -30.65 39.99
N LEU A 36 3.29 -30.22 39.56
CA LEU A 36 3.78 -28.86 39.78
C LEU A 36 2.90 -27.80 39.11
N GLY A 37 2.42 -28.07 37.89
CA GLY A 37 1.47 -27.21 37.17
C GLY A 37 0.14 -27.06 37.93
N VAL A 38 -0.40 -28.17 38.46
CA VAL A 38 -1.65 -28.14 39.24
C VAL A 38 -1.45 -27.39 40.56
N LEU A 39 -0.31 -27.61 41.24
CA LEU A 39 0.02 -26.89 42.49
C LEU A 39 0.18 -25.39 42.26
N PHE A 40 0.77 -24.98 41.12
CA PHE A 40 0.90 -23.58 40.77
C PHE A 40 -0.48 -22.92 40.52
N VAL A 41 -1.36 -23.61 39.79
CA VAL A 41 -2.74 -23.11 39.52
C VAL A 41 -3.56 -23.02 40.82
N VAL A 42 -3.46 -24.04 41.71
CA VAL A 42 -4.16 -24.02 42.99
C VAL A 42 -3.58 -22.96 43.94
N GLY A 43 -2.26 -22.78 43.94
CA GLY A 43 -1.58 -21.71 44.70
C GLY A 43 -1.98 -20.32 44.24
N SER A 44 -2.10 -20.12 42.94
CA SER A 44 -2.56 -18.86 42.34
C SER A 44 -4.03 -18.56 42.68
N LEU A 45 -4.89 -19.59 42.69
CA LEU A 45 -6.28 -19.46 43.11
C LEU A 45 -6.44 -19.13 44.60
N ILE A 46 -5.64 -19.79 45.50
CA ILE A 46 -5.65 -19.51 46.94
C ILE A 46 -5.11 -18.09 47.19
N PHE A 47 -4.08 -17.65 46.47
CA PHE A 47 -3.57 -16.29 46.58
C PHE A 47 -4.61 -15.24 46.12
N ALA A 48 -5.36 -15.52 45.07
CA ALA A 48 -6.44 -14.64 44.57
C ALA A 48 -7.60 -14.55 45.60
N VAL A 49 -7.95 -15.65 46.29
CA VAL A 49 -9.05 -15.66 47.27
C VAL A 49 -8.66 -15.01 48.60
N ASN A 50 -7.35 -15.01 48.98
CA ASN A 50 -6.88 -14.40 50.22
C ASN A 50 -6.45 -12.92 50.09
N SER A 51 -6.56 -12.32 48.90
CA SER A 51 -6.27 -10.89 48.69
C SER A 51 -7.48 -9.95 48.94
N ASP A 52 -8.63 -10.48 49.32
CA ASP A 52 -9.84 -9.70 49.63
C ASP A 52 -9.86 -9.08 51.05
N GLY A 53 -8.70 -8.67 51.54
CA GLY A 53 -8.54 -8.13 52.92
C GLY A 53 -8.01 -6.70 52.97
N ILE A 54 -8.32 -5.82 51.98
CA ILE A 54 -8.15 -4.36 52.14
C ILE A 54 -9.38 -3.66 51.58
N THR A 55 -10.34 -3.39 52.45
CA THR A 55 -11.47 -2.51 52.17
C THR A 55 -11.00 -1.07 52.14
N GLY A 56 -10.50 -0.67 50.97
CA GLY A 56 -10.45 0.73 50.58
C GLY A 56 -11.56 0.95 49.56
N THR A 57 -12.69 1.53 49.97
CA THR A 57 -13.73 2.02 49.10
C THR A 57 -13.16 3.10 48.17
N VAL A 58 -12.68 2.69 47.01
CA VAL A 58 -12.35 3.61 45.92
C VAL A 58 -13.42 3.42 44.85
N ASN A 59 -14.08 4.51 44.50
CA ASN A 59 -15.06 4.61 43.42
C ASN A 59 -14.43 4.38 42.04
N THR A 60 -13.71 3.27 41.85
CA THR A 60 -13.07 2.90 40.58
C THR A 60 -13.93 2.00 39.70
N ALA A 61 -15.00 1.40 40.23
CA ALA A 61 -15.87 0.51 39.48
C ALA A 61 -16.66 1.23 38.35
N ILE A 62 -17.00 2.52 38.56
CA ILE A 62 -17.77 3.29 37.55
C ILE A 62 -16.86 3.79 36.42
N ALA A 63 -15.58 4.09 36.71
CA ALA A 63 -14.63 4.53 35.70
C ALA A 63 -14.18 3.38 34.79
N ASN A 64 -13.95 2.18 35.34
CA ASN A 64 -13.53 1.03 34.54
C ASN A 64 -14.65 0.49 33.63
N ASP A 65 -15.91 0.44 34.11
CA ASP A 65 -17.04 -0.02 33.29
C ASP A 65 -17.36 0.97 32.14
N SER A 66 -17.13 2.26 32.35
CA SER A 66 -17.25 3.27 31.30
C SER A 66 -16.08 3.25 30.31
N ILE A 67 -14.85 2.96 30.75
CA ILE A 67 -13.68 2.82 29.89
C ILE A 67 -13.78 1.52 29.07
N GLU A 68 -14.13 0.37 29.68
CA GLU A 68 -14.32 -0.88 28.96
C GLU A 68 -15.51 -0.81 27.98
N LYS A 69 -16.62 -0.16 28.34
CA LYS A 69 -17.73 0.07 27.40
C LYS A 69 -17.37 1.04 26.28
N ASN A 70 -16.56 2.06 26.52
CA ASN A 70 -16.10 2.96 25.47
C ASN A 70 -15.12 2.26 24.54
N VAL A 71 -14.12 1.51 25.03
CA VAL A 71 -13.19 0.73 24.23
C VAL A 71 -13.91 -0.39 23.46
N ALA A 72 -14.89 -1.06 24.05
CA ALA A 72 -15.70 -2.09 23.38
C ALA A 72 -16.67 -1.50 22.33
N ASN A 73 -17.06 -0.22 22.47
CA ASN A 73 -17.90 0.46 21.48
C ASN A 73 -17.10 1.03 20.30
N GLU A 74 -15.80 1.28 20.45
CA GLU A 74 -14.95 1.86 19.39
C GLU A 74 -14.50 0.86 18.33
N TYR A 75 -14.56 -0.47 18.60
CA TYR A 75 -14.13 -1.49 17.62
C TYR A 75 -15.29 -2.44 17.26
N ARG A 76 -16.35 -1.89 16.68
CA ARG A 76 -17.43 -2.69 16.11
C ARG A 76 -17.19 -2.95 14.64
N ILE A 77 -17.17 -4.23 14.27
CA ILE A 77 -17.25 -4.65 12.87
C ILE A 77 -18.75 -4.68 12.51
N SER A 78 -19.15 -3.83 11.57
CA SER A 78 -20.53 -3.68 11.11
C SER A 78 -20.59 -3.61 9.59
N SER A 79 -21.76 -3.74 9.01
CA SER A 79 -21.98 -3.36 7.62
C SER A 79 -21.61 -1.90 7.40
N ILE A 80 -21.20 -1.58 6.21
CA ILE A 80 -20.84 -0.22 5.81
C ILE A 80 -22.04 0.48 5.20
N ASP A 81 -22.31 1.70 5.65
CA ASP A 81 -23.36 2.54 5.05
C ASP A 81 -22.87 3.08 3.69
N ILE A 82 -23.50 2.58 2.64
CA ILE A 82 -23.19 2.96 1.25
C ILE A 82 -23.97 4.25 0.94
N PRO A 83 -23.34 5.28 0.36
CA PRO A 83 -24.03 6.50 -0.08
C PRO A 83 -25.11 6.21 -1.15
N GLU A 84 -26.23 6.92 -1.07
CA GLU A 84 -27.35 6.76 -2.02
C GLU A 84 -27.07 7.38 -3.40
N ASP A 85 -26.09 8.26 -3.51
CA ASP A 85 -25.78 9.06 -4.70
C ASP A 85 -24.42 8.72 -5.32
N LEU A 86 -24.04 7.44 -5.29
CA LEU A 86 -22.77 6.99 -5.84
C LEU A 86 -22.64 7.34 -7.31
N ASN A 87 -21.49 7.91 -7.67
CA ASN A 87 -21.14 8.22 -9.04
C ASN A 87 -19.63 8.08 -9.27
N PHE A 88 -19.28 7.86 -10.53
CA PHE A 88 -17.89 7.92 -11.00
C PHE A 88 -17.78 8.94 -12.13
N ALA A 89 -16.99 9.98 -11.92
CA ALA A 89 -16.77 11.04 -12.88
C ALA A 89 -18.08 11.69 -13.38
N GLY A 90 -19.09 11.80 -12.51
CA GLY A 90 -20.41 12.33 -12.80
C GLY A 90 -21.39 11.31 -13.45
N GLU A 91 -20.96 10.08 -13.71
CA GLU A 91 -21.81 9.00 -14.21
C GLU A 91 -22.41 8.24 -13.02
N SER A 92 -23.75 8.18 -12.90
CA SER A 92 -24.47 7.57 -11.78
C SER A 92 -24.36 6.05 -11.78
N VAL A 93 -24.35 5.44 -10.60
CA VAL A 93 -24.42 4.00 -10.42
C VAL A 93 -25.88 3.57 -10.36
N PRO A 94 -26.31 2.51 -11.07
CA PRO A 94 -27.68 1.99 -10.99
C PRO A 94 -27.89 1.19 -9.69
N GLN A 95 -28.01 1.90 -8.57
CA GLN A 95 -28.08 1.33 -7.19
C GLN A 95 -29.38 0.52 -6.92
N GLN A 96 -30.36 0.58 -7.81
CA GLN A 96 -31.56 -0.27 -7.74
C GLN A 96 -31.30 -1.72 -8.20
N ASP A 97 -30.18 -1.98 -8.87
CA ASP A 97 -29.78 -3.33 -9.30
C ASP A 97 -29.09 -4.06 -8.15
N PRO A 98 -29.63 -5.21 -7.67
CA PRO A 98 -29.08 -5.93 -6.54
C PRO A 98 -27.67 -6.53 -6.84
N GLU A 99 -27.39 -6.92 -8.07
CA GLU A 99 -26.09 -7.46 -8.47
C GLU A 99 -25.00 -6.39 -8.43
N ILE A 100 -25.32 -5.17 -8.86
CA ILE A 100 -24.45 -4.01 -8.76
C ILE A 100 -24.17 -3.67 -7.30
N MET A 101 -25.23 -3.66 -6.47
CA MET A 101 -25.09 -3.35 -5.06
C MET A 101 -24.27 -4.38 -4.28
N GLU A 102 -24.33 -5.65 -4.62
CA GLU A 102 -23.43 -6.67 -4.05
C GLU A 102 -21.95 -6.37 -4.38
N ARG A 103 -21.64 -5.91 -5.58
CA ARG A 103 -20.27 -5.52 -5.97
C ARG A 103 -19.82 -4.25 -5.26
N VAL A 104 -20.70 -3.26 -5.14
CA VAL A 104 -20.44 -2.02 -4.38
C VAL A 104 -20.14 -2.36 -2.93
N ASP A 105 -21.04 -3.06 -2.25
CA ASP A 105 -20.90 -3.46 -0.84
C ASP A 105 -19.57 -4.18 -0.60
N ARG A 106 -19.26 -5.14 -1.46
CA ARG A 106 -17.98 -5.86 -1.39
C ARG A 106 -16.76 -4.94 -1.42
N GLU A 107 -16.73 -3.98 -2.34
CA GLU A 107 -15.56 -3.09 -2.46
C GLU A 107 -15.50 -2.10 -1.28
N PHE A 108 -16.64 -1.64 -0.76
CA PHE A 108 -16.67 -0.82 0.45
C PHE A 108 -16.17 -1.61 1.67
N LEU A 109 -16.67 -2.83 1.90
CA LEU A 109 -16.22 -3.70 2.99
C LEU A 109 -14.72 -3.97 2.93
N VAL A 110 -14.23 -4.42 1.77
CA VAL A 110 -12.82 -4.80 1.60
C VAL A 110 -11.89 -3.61 1.82
N ASN A 111 -12.20 -2.44 1.24
CA ASN A 111 -11.30 -1.29 1.34
C ASN A 111 -11.40 -0.60 2.70
N THR A 112 -12.54 -0.63 3.39
CA THR A 112 -12.68 -0.11 4.76
C THR A 112 -11.96 -1.00 5.76
N TYR A 113 -12.19 -2.31 5.72
CA TYR A 113 -11.62 -3.23 6.72
C TYR A 113 -10.18 -3.67 6.42
N TRP A 114 -9.62 -3.29 5.30
CA TRP A 114 -8.17 -3.33 5.10
C TRP A 114 -7.51 -2.05 5.62
N GLN A 115 -7.69 -1.79 6.91
CA GLN A 115 -7.41 -0.53 7.59
C GLN A 115 -5.98 -0.03 7.41
N SER A 116 -4.98 -0.90 7.56
CA SER A 116 -3.57 -0.51 7.37
C SER A 116 -3.29 -0.01 5.95
N ASN A 117 -3.91 -0.63 4.95
CA ASN A 117 -3.80 -0.18 3.56
C ASN A 117 -4.50 1.17 3.37
N ALA A 118 -5.75 1.32 3.85
CA ALA A 118 -6.49 2.57 3.74
C ALA A 118 -5.73 3.74 4.38
N LEU A 119 -5.18 3.57 5.58
CA LEU A 119 -4.32 4.58 6.23
C LEU A 119 -3.10 4.95 5.38
N LEU A 120 -2.41 3.96 4.80
CA LEU A 120 -1.25 4.22 3.93
C LEU A 120 -1.66 4.97 2.65
N LEU A 121 -2.83 4.66 2.07
CA LEU A 121 -3.35 5.36 0.90
C LEU A 121 -3.65 6.83 1.22
N MET A 122 -4.32 7.11 2.34
CA MET A 122 -4.61 8.48 2.81
C MET A 122 -3.33 9.30 3.01
N LYS A 123 -2.33 8.74 3.71
CA LYS A 123 -1.03 9.39 3.93
C LYS A 123 -0.30 9.68 2.62
N ARG A 124 -0.33 8.75 1.66
CA ARG A 124 0.29 8.94 0.33
C ARG A 124 -0.49 9.92 -0.54
N ALA A 125 -1.83 9.88 -0.50
CA ALA A 125 -2.68 10.82 -1.23
C ALA A 125 -2.33 12.28 -0.87
N ASN A 126 -2.15 12.60 0.39
CA ASN A 126 -1.71 13.92 0.83
C ASN A 126 -0.40 14.38 0.16
N LYS A 127 0.52 13.46 -0.08
CA LYS A 127 1.80 13.75 -0.72
C LYS A 127 1.71 13.92 -2.24
N TYR A 128 0.90 13.10 -2.92
CA TYR A 128 0.97 12.94 -4.37
C TYR A 128 -0.21 13.55 -5.14
N PHE A 129 -1.39 13.70 -4.52
CA PHE A 129 -2.54 14.34 -5.15
C PHE A 129 -2.26 15.78 -5.58
N PRO A 130 -1.54 16.62 -4.78
CA PRO A 130 -1.19 17.97 -5.22
C PRO A 130 -0.39 18.05 -6.52
N VAL A 131 0.26 16.95 -6.94
CA VAL A 131 0.95 16.85 -8.23
C VAL A 131 0.02 16.33 -9.32
N ILE A 132 -0.82 15.33 -9.00
CA ILE A 132 -1.70 14.67 -9.96
C ILE A 132 -2.88 15.56 -10.37
N GLU A 133 -3.58 16.16 -9.42
CA GLU A 133 -4.81 16.93 -9.62
C GLU A 133 -4.68 18.07 -10.63
N PRO A 134 -3.65 18.94 -10.56
CA PRO A 134 -3.49 20.01 -11.55
C PRO A 134 -3.28 19.48 -12.97
N ILE A 135 -2.63 18.33 -13.12
CA ILE A 135 -2.39 17.70 -14.41
C ILE A 135 -3.69 17.13 -14.99
N LEU A 136 -4.49 16.44 -14.17
CA LEU A 136 -5.82 15.97 -14.56
C LEU A 136 -6.69 17.13 -15.03
N ALA A 137 -6.81 18.19 -14.21
CA ALA A 137 -7.61 19.37 -14.49
C ALA A 137 -7.19 20.07 -15.80
N LYS A 138 -5.87 20.27 -16.00
CA LYS A 138 -5.29 20.84 -17.22
C LYS A 138 -5.68 20.06 -18.49
N ASN A 139 -5.80 18.74 -18.36
CA ASN A 139 -6.12 17.84 -19.48
C ASN A 139 -7.62 17.54 -19.59
N GLY A 140 -8.49 18.16 -18.78
CA GLY A 140 -9.94 17.94 -18.79
C GLY A 140 -10.36 16.54 -18.33
N ILE A 141 -9.54 15.88 -17.51
CA ILE A 141 -9.86 14.59 -16.89
C ILE A 141 -10.55 14.85 -15.57
N PRO A 142 -11.69 14.19 -15.28
CA PRO A 142 -12.35 14.28 -13.99
C PRO A 142 -11.43 13.92 -12.84
N ASP A 143 -11.56 14.65 -11.72
CA ASP A 143 -10.73 14.47 -10.53
C ASP A 143 -10.79 13.05 -9.95
N ASP A 144 -11.89 12.35 -10.15
CA ASP A 144 -12.09 10.96 -9.74
C ASP A 144 -10.99 10.02 -10.26
N PHE A 145 -10.33 10.34 -11.35
CA PHE A 145 -9.26 9.53 -11.91
C PHE A 145 -7.97 9.54 -11.10
N LYS A 146 -7.80 10.44 -10.13
CA LYS A 146 -6.70 10.32 -9.16
C LYS A 146 -6.82 9.04 -8.33
N TYR A 147 -8.05 8.59 -8.05
CA TYR A 147 -8.30 7.33 -7.33
C TYR A 147 -8.07 6.09 -8.21
N LEU A 148 -8.08 6.24 -9.54
CA LEU A 148 -7.60 5.18 -10.45
C LEU A 148 -6.11 4.91 -10.20
N ALA A 149 -5.26 5.94 -10.10
CA ALA A 149 -3.84 5.75 -9.76
C ALA A 149 -3.65 5.10 -8.38
N VAL A 150 -4.55 5.39 -7.42
CA VAL A 150 -4.57 4.69 -6.12
C VAL A 150 -4.89 3.21 -6.31
N ALA A 151 -5.91 2.87 -7.10
CA ALA A 151 -6.31 1.49 -7.36
C ALA A 151 -5.22 0.67 -8.08
N GLU A 152 -4.45 1.31 -8.98
CA GLU A 152 -3.39 0.68 -9.77
C GLU A 152 -2.13 0.34 -8.95
N SER A 153 -1.68 1.25 -8.11
CA SER A 153 -0.35 1.14 -7.49
C SER A 153 -0.30 1.42 -5.98
N GLY A 154 -1.42 1.85 -5.39
CA GLY A 154 -1.42 2.42 -4.05
C GLY A 154 -0.51 3.65 -3.94
N LEU A 155 -0.37 4.43 -5.01
CA LEU A 155 0.53 5.58 -5.12
C LEU A 155 1.99 5.22 -4.80
N THR A 156 2.48 4.14 -5.39
CA THR A 156 3.87 3.69 -5.29
C THR A 156 4.45 3.28 -6.65
N ASN A 157 5.77 3.34 -6.76
CA ASN A 157 6.47 2.92 -7.96
C ASN A 157 6.67 1.38 -7.97
N VAL A 158 5.60 0.64 -8.29
CA VAL A 158 5.60 -0.82 -8.40
C VAL A 158 5.68 -1.29 -9.85
N VAL A 159 6.01 -2.55 -10.03
CA VAL A 159 6.03 -3.25 -11.32
C VAL A 159 5.12 -4.45 -11.22
N SER A 160 4.17 -4.58 -12.15
CA SER A 160 3.31 -5.75 -12.23
C SER A 160 4.04 -6.94 -12.88
N PRO A 161 3.55 -8.18 -12.71
CA PRO A 161 4.11 -9.35 -13.40
C PRO A 161 4.10 -9.21 -14.94
N ALA A 162 3.18 -8.43 -15.49
CA ALA A 162 3.09 -8.15 -16.92
C ALA A 162 4.04 -7.01 -17.37
N GLY A 163 4.76 -6.35 -16.45
CA GLY A 163 5.71 -5.28 -16.76
C GLY A 163 5.10 -3.88 -16.79
N ALA A 164 3.82 -3.71 -16.40
CA ALA A 164 3.27 -2.38 -16.16
C ALA A 164 3.98 -1.72 -14.97
N SER A 165 4.27 -0.42 -15.05
CA SER A 165 5.14 0.24 -14.06
C SER A 165 4.65 1.61 -13.63
N GLY A 166 5.05 2.00 -12.41
CA GLY A 166 4.83 3.32 -11.85
C GLY A 166 3.45 3.51 -11.25
N PHE A 167 3.12 4.74 -10.92
CA PHE A 167 1.84 5.12 -10.28
C PHE A 167 0.62 4.74 -11.10
N TRP A 168 0.73 4.87 -12.42
CA TRP A 168 -0.33 4.66 -13.39
C TRP A 168 -0.29 3.27 -14.04
N GLN A 169 0.61 2.39 -13.64
CA GLN A 169 0.79 1.04 -14.18
C GLN A 169 0.78 1.02 -15.73
N ILE A 170 1.59 1.88 -16.33
CA ILE A 170 1.68 2.01 -17.79
C ILE A 170 2.54 0.87 -18.36
N MET A 171 2.06 0.20 -19.39
CA MET A 171 2.82 -0.80 -20.15
C MET A 171 3.96 -0.11 -20.95
N PRO A 172 5.10 -0.79 -21.17
CA PRO A 172 6.22 -0.19 -21.92
C PRO A 172 5.80 0.37 -23.27
N GLU A 173 5.06 -0.43 -24.06
CA GLU A 173 4.61 -0.06 -25.41
C GLU A 173 3.68 1.15 -25.38
N THR A 174 2.77 1.20 -24.41
CA THR A 174 1.89 2.35 -24.21
C THR A 174 2.69 3.59 -23.82
N GLY A 175 3.66 3.47 -22.91
CA GLY A 175 4.52 4.58 -22.56
C GLY A 175 5.24 5.18 -23.76
N ILE A 176 5.85 4.34 -24.58
CA ILE A 176 6.57 4.72 -25.81
C ILE A 176 5.59 5.34 -26.84
N GLU A 177 4.42 4.72 -27.07
CA GLU A 177 3.39 5.25 -28.00
C GLU A 177 2.99 6.68 -27.66
N TYR A 178 2.90 7.00 -26.35
CA TYR A 178 2.49 8.33 -25.87
C TYR A 178 3.66 9.27 -25.55
N GLY A 179 4.90 8.87 -25.87
CA GLY A 179 6.09 9.74 -25.88
C GLY A 179 6.96 9.68 -24.61
N LEU A 180 6.82 8.67 -23.76
CA LEU A 180 7.77 8.42 -22.67
C LEU A 180 9.03 7.75 -23.21
N GLU A 181 10.16 8.10 -22.63
CA GLU A 181 11.38 7.33 -22.78
C GLU A 181 11.34 6.11 -21.84
N VAL A 182 11.45 4.93 -22.44
CA VAL A 182 11.42 3.65 -21.70
C VAL A 182 12.55 2.77 -22.21
N ASN A 183 13.64 2.74 -21.45
CA ASN A 183 14.79 1.89 -21.72
C ASN A 183 15.48 1.50 -20.39
N SER A 184 16.61 0.78 -20.46
CA SER A 184 17.33 0.32 -19.27
C SER A 184 17.94 1.46 -18.45
N ASN A 185 18.27 2.60 -19.04
CA ASN A 185 18.90 3.73 -18.36
C ASN A 185 17.88 4.74 -17.83
N VAL A 186 16.82 4.99 -18.62
CA VAL A 186 15.73 5.92 -18.33
C VAL A 186 14.39 5.24 -18.51
N ASP A 187 13.53 5.34 -17.52
CA ASP A 187 12.14 4.86 -17.61
C ASP A 187 11.18 5.90 -17.03
N GLU A 188 10.65 6.74 -17.90
CA GLU A 188 9.79 7.86 -17.52
C GLU A 188 8.38 7.43 -17.04
N ARG A 189 8.04 6.14 -17.05
CA ARG A 189 6.85 5.61 -16.39
C ARG A 189 6.90 5.78 -14.87
N TYR A 190 8.12 5.91 -14.31
CA TYR A 190 8.36 6.20 -12.90
C TYR A 190 8.39 7.71 -12.59
N HIS A 191 8.31 8.57 -13.59
CA HIS A 191 8.25 10.02 -13.42
C HIS A 191 6.80 10.44 -13.26
N LEU A 192 6.40 10.88 -12.07
CA LEU A 192 5.00 11.09 -11.71
C LEU A 192 4.28 12.03 -12.69
N GLU A 193 4.83 13.21 -12.95
CA GLU A 193 4.19 14.21 -13.83
C GLU A 193 4.07 13.71 -15.26
N LYS A 194 5.14 13.14 -15.82
CA LYS A 194 5.14 12.64 -17.22
C LYS A 194 4.19 11.46 -17.41
N SER A 195 4.19 10.53 -16.47
CA SER A 195 3.28 9.38 -16.51
C SER A 195 1.83 9.79 -16.32
N THR A 196 1.56 10.83 -15.51
CA THR A 196 0.21 11.41 -15.37
C THR A 196 -0.27 12.08 -16.68
N GLU A 197 0.59 12.85 -17.37
CA GLU A 197 0.27 13.43 -18.68
C GLU A 197 -0.04 12.32 -19.72
N VAL A 198 0.70 11.21 -19.69
CA VAL A 198 0.44 10.06 -20.58
C VAL A 198 -0.87 9.37 -20.24
N ALA A 199 -1.14 9.15 -18.94
CA ALA A 199 -2.42 8.60 -18.49
C ALA A 199 -3.60 9.47 -18.96
N CYS A 200 -3.50 10.81 -18.87
CA CYS A 200 -4.51 11.73 -19.36
C CYS A 200 -4.76 11.59 -20.86
N LYS A 201 -3.71 11.53 -21.68
CA LYS A 201 -3.83 11.32 -23.13
C LYS A 201 -4.52 10.00 -23.45
N TYR A 202 -4.15 8.93 -22.75
CA TYR A 202 -4.75 7.61 -22.90
C TYR A 202 -6.24 7.63 -22.54
N LEU A 203 -6.60 8.21 -21.39
CA LEU A 203 -7.97 8.33 -20.92
C LEU A 203 -8.83 9.16 -21.91
N ASN A 204 -8.34 10.32 -22.38
CA ASN A 204 -9.04 11.15 -23.36
C ASN A 204 -9.30 10.42 -24.68
N ARG A 205 -8.32 9.63 -25.17
CA ARG A 205 -8.50 8.81 -26.38
C ARG A 205 -9.68 7.85 -26.24
N TRP A 206 -9.78 7.16 -25.10
CA TRP A 206 -10.81 6.15 -24.89
C TRP A 206 -12.15 6.76 -24.49
N LYS A 207 -12.16 7.87 -23.75
CA LYS A 207 -13.39 8.65 -23.52
C LYS A 207 -14.02 9.13 -24.84
N LYS A 208 -13.21 9.61 -25.77
CA LYS A 208 -13.67 9.99 -27.08
C LYS A 208 -14.33 8.83 -27.85
N LYS A 209 -13.82 7.60 -27.65
CA LYS A 209 -14.34 6.40 -28.31
C LYS A 209 -15.60 5.86 -27.65
N TYR A 210 -15.61 5.73 -26.34
CA TYR A 210 -16.68 5.07 -25.60
C TYR A 210 -17.82 6.03 -25.19
N GLY A 211 -17.56 7.32 -25.13
CA GLY A 211 -18.53 8.29 -24.62
C GLY A 211 -18.77 8.22 -23.12
N SER A 212 -18.25 7.20 -22.44
CA SER A 212 -18.44 6.92 -21.01
C SER A 212 -17.11 6.88 -20.25
N TRP A 213 -17.08 7.43 -19.04
CA TRP A 213 -15.92 7.38 -18.14
C TRP A 213 -15.80 6.03 -17.45
N THR A 214 -16.93 5.37 -17.14
CA THR A 214 -16.93 4.02 -16.56
C THR A 214 -16.34 3.00 -17.53
N LEU A 215 -16.75 3.01 -18.79
CA LEU A 215 -16.15 2.19 -19.85
C LEU A 215 -14.67 2.56 -20.10
N THR A 216 -14.31 3.84 -19.99
CA THR A 216 -12.93 4.30 -20.14
C THR A 216 -12.04 3.73 -19.03
N ALA A 217 -12.50 3.76 -17.77
CA ALA A 217 -11.81 3.16 -16.66
C ALA A 217 -11.70 1.63 -16.80
N ALA A 218 -12.77 0.96 -17.23
CA ALA A 218 -12.74 -0.47 -17.51
C ALA A 218 -11.73 -0.84 -18.61
N ALA A 219 -11.65 0.00 -19.66
CA ALA A 219 -10.68 -0.19 -20.74
C ALA A 219 -9.24 0.13 -20.33
N TYR A 220 -9.05 0.98 -19.33
CA TYR A 220 -7.73 1.19 -18.72
C TYR A 220 -7.21 -0.12 -18.10
N ASN A 221 -8.07 -0.81 -17.34
CA ASN A 221 -7.72 -2.05 -16.66
C ASN A 221 -7.60 -3.26 -17.60
N ALA A 222 -8.62 -3.54 -18.43
CA ALA A 222 -8.68 -4.74 -19.28
C ALA A 222 -7.99 -4.58 -20.64
N GLY A 223 -7.54 -3.37 -20.95
CA GLY A 223 -7.17 -2.99 -22.29
C GLY A 223 -8.39 -2.78 -23.21
N PRO A 224 -8.32 -1.82 -24.13
CA PRO A 224 -9.44 -1.48 -25.01
C PRO A 224 -9.85 -2.61 -25.96
N GLY A 225 -8.92 -3.49 -26.33
CA GLY A 225 -9.22 -4.68 -27.12
C GLY A 225 -10.16 -5.64 -26.40
N GLY A 226 -9.94 -5.81 -25.08
CA GLY A 226 -10.79 -6.64 -24.20
C GLY A 226 -12.21 -6.07 -24.13
N ILE A 227 -12.37 -4.79 -23.80
CA ILE A 227 -13.69 -4.15 -23.69
C ILE A 227 -14.43 -4.17 -25.03
N ASN A 228 -13.77 -3.83 -26.14
CA ASN A 228 -14.38 -3.92 -27.47
C ASN A 228 -14.90 -5.33 -27.81
N LYS A 229 -14.17 -6.36 -27.40
CA LYS A 229 -14.59 -7.76 -27.60
C LYS A 229 -15.86 -8.07 -26.80
N TYR A 230 -15.92 -7.69 -25.52
CA TYR A 230 -17.08 -7.93 -24.66
C TYR A 230 -18.31 -7.17 -25.17
N MET A 231 -18.19 -5.88 -25.47
CA MET A 231 -19.28 -5.07 -26.04
C MET A 231 -19.85 -5.69 -27.32
N ARG A 232 -18.98 -6.13 -28.22
CA ARG A 232 -19.41 -6.77 -29.49
C ARG A 232 -20.12 -8.10 -29.26
N ILE A 233 -19.63 -8.96 -28.37
CA ILE A 233 -20.20 -10.28 -28.13
C ILE A 233 -21.56 -10.15 -27.43
N GLN A 234 -21.65 -9.24 -26.46
CA GLN A 234 -22.82 -9.10 -25.59
C GLN A 234 -23.83 -8.09 -26.16
N GLN A 235 -23.47 -7.32 -27.18
CA GLN A 235 -24.29 -6.28 -27.78
C GLN A 235 -24.76 -5.22 -26.78
N VAL A 236 -23.86 -4.84 -25.87
CA VAL A 236 -24.09 -3.89 -24.79
C VAL A 236 -22.97 -2.84 -24.80
N ASP A 237 -23.32 -1.60 -24.54
CA ASP A 237 -22.40 -0.44 -24.49
C ASP A 237 -22.40 0.31 -23.16
N ASP A 238 -22.90 -0.32 -22.09
CA ASP A 238 -22.84 0.16 -20.73
C ASP A 238 -21.95 -0.76 -19.88
N TYR A 239 -21.11 -0.15 -19.02
CA TYR A 239 -20.21 -0.89 -18.13
C TYR A 239 -20.98 -1.80 -17.16
N TYR A 240 -22.09 -1.31 -16.64
CA TYR A 240 -22.87 -2.00 -15.62
C TYR A 240 -23.60 -3.24 -16.17
N ASP A 241 -23.91 -3.24 -17.46
CA ASP A 241 -24.57 -4.36 -18.14
C ASP A 241 -23.59 -5.38 -18.74
N LEU A 242 -22.27 -5.08 -18.75
CA LEU A 242 -21.26 -5.97 -19.29
C LEU A 242 -20.86 -7.07 -18.30
N LEU A 243 -20.98 -8.32 -18.74
CA LEU A 243 -20.38 -9.46 -18.05
C LEU A 243 -18.86 -9.48 -18.32
N LEU A 244 -18.10 -8.91 -17.41
CA LEU A 244 -16.64 -8.80 -17.45
C LEU A 244 -15.97 -9.84 -16.56
N GLY A 245 -14.68 -10.06 -16.77
CA GLY A 245 -13.86 -10.84 -15.83
C GLY A 245 -13.86 -10.19 -14.42
N GLN A 246 -13.65 -11.00 -13.39
CA GLN A 246 -13.80 -10.61 -11.99
C GLN A 246 -13.02 -9.33 -11.62
N GLU A 247 -11.82 -9.14 -12.13
CA GLU A 247 -11.01 -7.95 -11.85
C GLU A 247 -11.64 -6.70 -12.45
N THR A 248 -11.87 -6.71 -13.76
CA THR A 248 -12.43 -5.56 -14.49
C THR A 248 -13.86 -5.26 -14.08
N GLY A 249 -14.67 -6.30 -13.81
CA GLY A 249 -16.05 -6.14 -13.35
C GLY A 249 -16.18 -5.50 -11.96
N ARG A 250 -15.08 -5.46 -11.17
CA ARG A 250 -15.02 -4.81 -9.86
C ARG A 250 -14.23 -3.49 -9.88
N TYR A 251 -13.57 -3.21 -10.98
CA TYR A 251 -12.56 -2.15 -11.02
C TYR A 251 -13.12 -0.76 -10.75
N VAL A 252 -14.21 -0.38 -11.41
CA VAL A 252 -14.86 0.93 -11.22
C VAL A 252 -15.44 1.05 -9.82
N PHE A 253 -16.07 -0.02 -9.29
CA PHE A 253 -16.59 -0.06 -7.92
C PHE A 253 -15.48 0.10 -6.88
N ARG A 254 -14.30 -0.50 -7.12
CA ARG A 254 -13.11 -0.31 -6.27
C ARG A 254 -12.65 1.14 -6.26
N ILE A 255 -12.60 1.79 -7.43
CA ILE A 255 -12.21 3.21 -7.51
C ILE A 255 -13.20 4.08 -6.75
N MET A 256 -14.51 3.83 -6.88
CA MET A 256 -15.54 4.56 -6.16
C MET A 256 -15.46 4.36 -4.65
N ALA A 257 -15.28 3.12 -4.19
CA ALA A 257 -15.09 2.85 -2.76
C ALA A 257 -13.84 3.55 -2.20
N ILE A 258 -12.72 3.49 -2.90
CA ILE A 258 -11.50 4.22 -2.53
C ILE A 258 -11.76 5.74 -2.50
N LYS A 259 -12.44 6.29 -3.51
CA LYS A 259 -12.82 7.71 -3.57
C LYS A 259 -13.61 8.11 -2.33
N GLU A 260 -14.68 7.39 -2.04
CA GLU A 260 -15.58 7.71 -0.93
C GLU A 260 -14.87 7.61 0.43
N ILE A 261 -14.12 6.53 0.66
CA ILE A 261 -13.40 6.30 1.90
C ILE A 261 -12.29 7.36 2.12
N LEU A 262 -11.52 7.69 1.09
CA LEU A 262 -10.44 8.67 1.19
C LEU A 262 -10.96 10.11 1.28
N SER A 263 -12.14 10.40 0.71
CA SER A 263 -12.77 11.72 0.79
C SER A 263 -13.49 11.96 2.11
N ASN A 264 -13.95 10.90 2.78
CA ASN A 264 -14.73 10.96 4.02
C ASN A 264 -14.16 10.01 5.09
N PRO A 265 -12.89 10.12 5.46
CA PRO A 265 -12.20 9.12 6.29
C PRO A 265 -12.90 8.89 7.64
N GLU A 266 -13.35 9.94 8.32
CA GLU A 266 -14.00 9.85 9.63
C GLU A 266 -15.31 9.04 9.59
N LYS A 267 -16.09 9.15 8.50
CA LYS A 267 -17.30 8.36 8.27
C LYS A 267 -17.01 6.85 8.28
N TYR A 268 -15.81 6.45 7.86
CA TYR A 268 -15.37 5.06 7.79
C TYR A 268 -14.45 4.66 8.95
N GLY A 269 -14.38 5.47 10.01
CA GLY A 269 -13.65 5.19 11.25
C GLY A 269 -12.14 5.43 11.15
N PHE A 270 -11.68 6.22 10.18
CA PHE A 270 -10.28 6.61 10.05
C PHE A 270 -10.06 8.01 10.62
N HIS A 271 -9.24 8.10 11.64
CA HIS A 271 -8.85 9.36 12.27
C HIS A 271 -7.36 9.60 12.02
N LEU A 272 -7.04 10.69 11.33
CA LEU A 272 -5.68 11.09 11.00
C LEU A 272 -5.51 12.56 11.31
N GLU A 273 -4.50 12.86 12.11
CA GLU A 273 -4.10 14.23 12.37
C GLU A 273 -3.18 14.74 11.23
N LYS A 274 -3.05 16.04 11.13
CA LYS A 274 -2.23 16.66 10.09
C LYS A 274 -0.77 16.19 10.11
N ASP A 275 -0.24 15.92 11.30
CA ASP A 275 1.13 15.46 11.50
C ASP A 275 1.32 13.95 11.15
N ASP A 276 0.22 13.22 11.02
CA ASP A 276 0.25 11.82 10.56
C ASP A 276 0.52 11.70 9.06
N MET A 277 0.28 12.75 8.29
CA MET A 277 0.30 12.71 6.84
C MET A 277 1.72 12.68 6.27
N TYR A 278 1.90 12.00 5.14
CA TYR A 278 3.15 12.10 4.39
C TYR A 278 3.15 13.39 3.56
N ASN A 279 4.22 14.17 3.69
CA ASN A 279 4.39 15.41 2.97
C ASN A 279 5.44 15.27 1.85
N ALA A 280 5.28 16.06 0.79
CA ALA A 280 6.32 16.22 -0.20
C ALA A 280 7.51 16.97 0.43
N VAL A 281 8.71 16.52 0.10
CA VAL A 281 9.92 17.23 0.49
C VAL A 281 10.13 18.37 -0.51
N PRO A 282 10.25 19.63 -0.04
CA PRO A 282 10.56 20.73 -0.93
C PRO A 282 11.87 20.48 -1.70
N SER A 283 11.83 20.75 -2.98
CA SER A 283 12.92 20.47 -3.91
C SER A 283 13.07 21.56 -4.95
N PHE A 284 14.19 21.57 -5.63
CA PHE A 284 14.44 22.37 -6.84
C PHE A 284 14.90 21.43 -7.97
N THR A 285 14.92 21.94 -9.18
CA THR A 285 15.29 21.16 -10.35
C THR A 285 16.60 21.65 -10.97
N VAL A 286 17.37 20.71 -11.53
CA VAL A 286 18.61 20.98 -12.26
C VAL A 286 18.49 20.41 -13.66
N GLU A 287 18.75 21.23 -14.68
CA GLU A 287 18.84 20.75 -16.05
C GLU A 287 20.16 20.05 -16.30
N VAL A 288 20.13 18.88 -16.92
CA VAL A 288 21.29 18.07 -17.31
C VAL A 288 21.14 17.69 -18.78
N ASP A 289 22.05 18.17 -19.63
CA ASP A 289 22.10 17.87 -21.08
C ASP A 289 23.38 17.13 -21.49
N GLU A 290 24.14 16.65 -20.50
CA GLU A 290 25.35 15.88 -20.68
C GLU A 290 25.24 14.48 -20.07
N PRO A 291 26.08 13.52 -20.51
CA PRO A 291 26.21 12.25 -19.81
C PRO A 291 26.68 12.46 -18.36
N VAL A 292 26.10 11.71 -17.43
CA VAL A 292 26.53 11.67 -16.02
C VAL A 292 27.17 10.31 -15.77
N SER A 293 28.47 10.27 -15.62
CA SER A 293 29.22 9.02 -15.44
C SER A 293 28.95 8.33 -14.09
N SER A 294 28.60 9.11 -13.06
CA SER A 294 28.33 8.60 -11.71
C SER A 294 27.32 9.49 -11.01
N PHE A 295 26.15 8.91 -10.68
CA PHE A 295 25.18 9.60 -9.84
C PHE A 295 25.63 9.73 -8.37
N THR A 296 26.59 8.94 -7.91
CA THR A 296 27.21 9.16 -6.60
C THR A 296 27.95 10.50 -6.59
N ASN A 297 28.86 10.72 -7.54
CA ASN A 297 29.62 11.98 -7.64
C ASN A 297 28.71 13.16 -7.98
N PHE A 298 27.65 12.94 -8.76
CA PHE A 298 26.66 13.97 -9.06
C PHE A 298 25.89 14.40 -7.79
N SER A 299 25.45 13.45 -6.96
CA SER A 299 24.69 13.76 -5.75
C SER A 299 25.54 14.48 -4.69
N GLU A 300 26.83 14.19 -4.58
CA GLU A 300 27.77 14.87 -3.68
C GLU A 300 27.85 16.39 -3.93
N LYS A 301 27.72 16.83 -5.19
CA LYS A 301 27.72 18.26 -5.55
C LYS A 301 26.57 19.03 -4.90
N TYR A 302 25.48 18.33 -4.52
CA TYR A 302 24.29 18.89 -3.90
C TYR A 302 24.17 18.50 -2.43
N GLU A 303 25.22 17.92 -1.84
CA GLU A 303 25.27 17.49 -0.43
C GLU A 303 24.19 16.46 -0.07
N ILE A 304 23.77 15.63 -1.04
CA ILE A 304 22.87 14.50 -0.86
C ILE A 304 23.58 13.20 -1.22
N ASN A 305 23.05 12.07 -0.75
CA ASN A 305 23.58 10.78 -1.16
C ASN A 305 22.82 10.20 -2.36
N TYR A 306 23.45 9.19 -2.99
CA TYR A 306 22.90 8.45 -4.13
C TYR A 306 21.46 7.96 -3.90
N LYS A 307 21.13 7.42 -2.70
CA LYS A 307 19.80 6.92 -2.37
C LYS A 307 18.74 8.04 -2.44
N ILE A 308 19.06 9.21 -1.91
CA ILE A 308 18.16 10.37 -1.90
C ILE A 308 17.94 10.87 -3.32
N LEU A 309 19.00 11.01 -4.12
CA LEU A 309 18.89 11.37 -5.54
C LEU A 309 17.96 10.42 -6.29
N LYS A 310 18.15 9.11 -6.13
CA LYS A 310 17.35 8.08 -6.81
C LYS A 310 15.89 8.04 -6.31
N ARG A 311 15.63 8.41 -5.06
CA ARG A 311 14.27 8.49 -4.52
C ARG A 311 13.48 9.66 -5.09
N HIS A 312 14.14 10.78 -5.34
CA HIS A 312 13.53 11.93 -6.00
C HIS A 312 13.42 11.75 -7.51
N ASN A 313 14.31 10.93 -8.10
CA ASN A 313 14.36 10.65 -9.53
C ASN A 313 14.28 9.15 -9.82
N PRO A 314 13.16 8.48 -9.50
CA PRO A 314 13.05 7.03 -9.67
C PRO A 314 13.09 6.57 -11.14
N TRP A 315 12.86 7.48 -12.08
CA TRP A 315 12.93 7.28 -13.52
C TRP A 315 14.37 7.09 -14.04
N LEU A 316 15.40 7.50 -13.28
CA LEU A 316 16.80 7.19 -13.54
C LEU A 316 17.08 5.75 -13.08
N ARG A 317 17.25 4.79 -13.97
CA ARG A 317 17.31 3.37 -13.61
C ARG A 317 18.72 2.88 -13.27
N GLU A 318 19.74 3.35 -13.97
CA GLU A 318 21.12 2.98 -13.80
C GLU A 318 21.88 3.92 -12.83
N PRO A 319 23.09 3.59 -12.36
CA PRO A 319 23.93 4.48 -11.55
C PRO A 319 24.58 5.63 -12.33
N HIS A 320 24.27 5.74 -13.62
CA HIS A 320 24.78 6.75 -14.55
C HIS A 320 23.68 7.18 -15.52
N LEU A 321 23.88 8.26 -16.24
CA LEU A 321 23.02 8.70 -17.33
C LEU A 321 23.78 8.69 -18.65
N ASN A 322 23.33 7.84 -19.58
CA ASN A 322 23.82 7.85 -20.96
C ASN A 322 23.06 8.93 -21.75
N ASN A 323 23.66 10.08 -21.97
CA ASN A 323 23.03 11.18 -22.70
C ASN A 323 23.87 11.67 -23.87
N ASN A 324 24.22 10.77 -24.79
CA ASN A 324 24.97 11.11 -25.97
C ASN A 324 24.19 12.03 -26.94
N SER A 325 22.86 12.00 -26.90
CA SER A 325 21.98 12.84 -27.70
C SER A 325 21.87 14.27 -27.20
N ARG A 326 22.42 14.59 -26.05
CA ARG A 326 22.30 15.91 -25.41
C ARG A 326 20.84 16.31 -25.14
N LYS A 327 19.98 15.33 -24.88
CA LYS A 327 18.60 15.58 -24.44
C LYS A 327 18.64 16.29 -23.08
N LYS A 328 17.77 17.29 -22.90
CA LYS A 328 17.61 17.96 -21.61
C LYS A 328 16.78 17.11 -20.67
N TYR A 329 17.35 16.73 -19.54
CA TYR A 329 16.67 16.08 -18.44
C TYR A 329 16.60 17.04 -17.25
N THR A 330 15.48 17.01 -16.55
CA THR A 330 15.27 17.79 -15.33
C THR A 330 15.40 16.84 -14.15
N ILE A 331 16.45 17.01 -13.36
CA ILE A 331 16.73 16.21 -12.16
C ILE A 331 16.28 16.96 -10.93
N GLU A 332 15.43 16.34 -10.10
CA GLU A 332 14.93 16.89 -8.86
C GLU A 332 15.96 16.70 -7.73
N ILE A 333 16.24 17.77 -7.01
CA ILE A 333 17.14 17.82 -5.87
C ILE A 333 16.38 18.34 -4.65
N PRO A 334 16.30 17.60 -3.54
CA PRO A 334 15.63 18.08 -2.34
C PRO A 334 16.40 19.22 -1.68
N ASN A 335 15.65 20.13 -1.03
CA ASN A 335 16.25 21.19 -0.25
C ASN A 335 17.02 20.62 0.95
N LYS A 336 18.08 21.34 1.39
CA LYS A 336 18.86 20.97 2.58
C LYS A 336 18.00 20.92 3.85
N GLY A 337 18.42 20.09 4.81
CA GLY A 337 17.81 20.00 6.14
C GLY A 337 16.65 19.00 6.26
N TYR A 338 16.15 18.43 5.14
CA TYR A 338 15.08 17.42 5.18
C TYR A 338 15.56 16.01 5.35
N TYR A 339 16.80 15.72 5.01
CA TYR A 339 17.42 14.40 5.16
C TYR A 339 18.62 14.48 6.10
N ARG A 340 18.87 13.35 6.76
CA ARG A 340 20.08 13.21 7.59
C ARG A 340 21.33 13.38 6.71
N GLU A 341 22.27 14.19 7.14
CA GLU A 341 23.58 14.31 6.50
C GLU A 341 24.27 12.95 6.42
N SER A 342 24.83 12.65 5.27
CA SER A 342 25.66 11.46 5.10
C SER A 342 26.98 11.66 5.83
N LYS A 343 27.35 10.69 6.67
CA LYS A 343 28.69 10.67 7.30
C LYS A 343 29.72 10.28 6.30
#